data_463af1e609d58a980d80f79f10a66e29
#
_entry.id   463af1e609d58a980d80f79f10a66e29
#
_cell.length_a   1.000
_cell.length_b   1.000
_cell.length_c   1.000
_cell.angle_alpha   90.00
_cell.angle_beta   90.00
_cell.angle_gamma   90.00
#
_symmetry.space_group_name_H-M   'P 1'
#
loop_
_entity.id
_entity.type
_entity.pdbx_description
1 polymer ?
#
loop_
_entity_poly.entity_id
_entity_poly.type
_entity_poly.pdbx_seq_one_letter_code
_entity_poly.pdbx_strand_id
1 'polypeptide(L)'
;MRNFTSLPILILCLLMAMPAQARKKKNKHKAPVVLAMAEPDQLATPSQPHPLVAPVEEASRHHLSEANRYGIDVSRYQGEIDWQTVKTDENVSYVYLKATEGASLVDVTYHYNLEEARKAGLKVGCYHFFSPTVDPKTQFDNFTEVVKLEEQDLIPIIDVENCGRGSIDRFRKRLTRFLHMVEEHYGIRPIIYTSSNFYNKYLAGRYTDYKYMIARYHEEEPILTDEDIKLVMWQFTANGRIAGIKGPVDRSRFMDEYHIGDILIRR
;
A
#
# COMPACT_ATOMS: atom_id res chain seq x y z
N MET A 1 46.53 -15.83 -7.03
CA MET A 1 45.19 -16.35 -7.26
C MET A 1 44.57 -16.59 -5.92
N ARG A 2 43.66 -15.71 -5.49
CA ARG A 2 42.91 -15.82 -4.22
C ARG A 2 41.44 -15.75 -4.57
N ASN A 3 40.76 -16.89 -4.45
CA ASN A 3 39.33 -17.02 -4.66
C ASN A 3 38.59 -16.36 -3.51
N PHE A 4 37.80 -15.30 -3.79
CA PHE A 4 36.79 -14.78 -2.89
C PHE A 4 35.46 -15.46 -3.21
N THR A 5 35.08 -16.41 -2.37
CA THR A 5 33.71 -16.96 -2.34
C THR A 5 32.79 -15.98 -1.64
N SER A 6 31.89 -15.37 -2.41
CA SER A 6 30.81 -14.54 -1.86
C SER A 6 29.73 -15.43 -1.27
N LEU A 7 29.53 -15.31 0.03
CA LEU A 7 28.44 -15.95 0.79
C LEU A 7 27.14 -15.14 0.57
N PRO A 8 26.01 -15.75 0.22
CA PRO A 8 24.73 -15.01 0.16
C PRO A 8 24.24 -14.72 1.56
N ILE A 9 23.95 -13.44 1.84
CA ILE A 9 23.30 -13.02 3.07
C ILE A 9 21.82 -13.42 2.98
N LEU A 10 21.50 -14.52 3.64
CA LEU A 10 20.15 -14.97 3.89
C LEU A 10 19.56 -14.07 5.00
N ILE A 11 18.64 -13.16 4.67
CA ILE A 11 17.90 -12.39 5.67
C ILE A 11 16.84 -13.33 6.25
N LEU A 12 17.20 -13.92 7.40
CA LEU A 12 16.35 -14.77 8.20
C LEU A 12 15.46 -13.86 9.09
N CYS A 13 14.18 -13.71 8.74
CA CYS A 13 13.20 -13.09 9.63
C CYS A 13 12.98 -14.02 10.84
N LEU A 14 13.59 -13.68 11.96
CA LEU A 14 13.42 -14.38 13.24
C LEU A 14 12.06 -13.95 13.84
N LEU A 15 11.06 -14.82 13.74
CA LEU A 15 9.82 -14.75 14.50
C LEU A 15 10.11 -15.04 15.98
N MET A 16 10.14 -14.00 16.80
CA MET A 16 10.09 -14.15 18.26
C MET A 16 8.63 -14.27 18.69
N ALA A 17 8.22 -15.49 19.03
CA ALA A 17 6.98 -15.76 19.74
C ALA A 17 7.11 -15.36 21.20
N MET A 18 6.26 -14.44 21.68
CA MET A 18 6.09 -14.16 23.11
C MET A 18 4.81 -14.81 23.65
N PRO A 19 4.82 -15.36 24.87
CA PRO A 19 3.68 -16.08 25.43
C PRO A 19 2.59 -15.13 25.93
N ALA A 20 1.35 -15.52 25.67
CA ALA A 20 0.14 -14.86 26.15
C ALA A 20 -0.01 -15.00 27.67
N GLN A 21 -0.08 -13.90 28.38
CA GLN A 21 -0.53 -13.87 29.78
C GLN A 21 -2.02 -13.53 29.87
N ALA A 22 -2.77 -14.47 30.38
CA ALA A 22 -4.20 -14.35 30.65
C ALA A 22 -4.46 -13.33 31.76
N ARG A 23 -5.36 -12.36 31.53
CA ARG A 23 -5.86 -11.42 32.53
C ARG A 23 -7.38 -11.63 32.76
N LYS A 24 -7.71 -11.94 34.03
CA LYS A 24 -9.05 -12.26 34.55
C LYS A 24 -10.09 -11.16 34.33
N LYS A 25 -11.28 -11.56 33.89
CA LYS A 25 -12.51 -10.75 33.89
C LYS A 25 -13.01 -10.48 35.29
N LYS A 26 -13.37 -9.23 35.59
CA LYS A 26 -14.22 -8.84 36.72
C LYS A 26 -15.61 -8.47 36.21
N ASN A 27 -16.61 -9.22 36.65
CA ASN A 27 -18.03 -8.92 36.52
C ASN A 27 -18.41 -7.70 37.37
N LYS A 28 -19.25 -6.80 36.86
CA LYS A 28 -20.11 -5.91 37.65
C LYS A 28 -21.48 -5.74 37.03
N HIS A 29 -22.41 -6.25 37.76
CA HIS A 29 -23.84 -5.98 38.02
C HIS A 29 -24.70 -5.14 37.06
N LYS A 30 -25.81 -5.77 36.69
CA LYS A 30 -27.01 -5.22 36.07
C LYS A 30 -27.80 -4.37 37.08
N ALA A 31 -28.42 -3.28 36.61
CA ALA A 31 -29.57 -2.60 37.25
C ALA A 31 -30.81 -2.67 36.32
N PRO A 32 -32.03 -2.66 36.84
CA PRO A 32 -33.19 -3.16 36.15
C PRO A 32 -33.90 -2.12 35.27
N VAL A 33 -34.53 -2.65 34.21
CA VAL A 33 -35.38 -1.90 33.27
C VAL A 33 -36.77 -1.74 33.86
N VAL A 34 -37.26 -0.50 33.88
CA VAL A 34 -38.65 -0.15 34.19
C VAL A 34 -39.45 -0.10 32.89
N LEU A 35 -40.50 -0.92 32.82
CA LEU A 35 -41.49 -0.92 31.74
C LEU A 35 -42.43 0.26 31.93
N ALA A 36 -42.58 1.12 30.92
CA ALA A 36 -43.68 2.07 30.81
C ALA A 36 -44.60 1.62 29.67
N MET A 37 -45.83 1.30 30.05
CA MET A 37 -46.93 1.05 29.12
C MET A 37 -47.48 2.40 28.61
N ALA A 38 -47.79 2.46 27.32
CA ALA A 38 -48.65 3.49 26.73
C ALA A 38 -49.60 2.83 25.75
N GLU A 39 -50.87 3.19 25.89
CA GLU A 39 -52.04 2.68 25.18
C GLU A 39 -52.18 3.23 23.75
N PRO A 40 -53.18 2.69 22.97
CA PRO A 40 -53.24 2.85 21.52
C PRO A 40 -54.16 3.99 21.10
N ASP A 41 -53.96 4.58 20.00
CA ASP A 41 -55.01 4.89 18.98
C ASP A 41 -54.44 5.83 17.87
N GLN A 42 -54.54 5.50 16.65
CA GLN A 42 -55.40 6.09 15.62
C GLN A 42 -55.05 5.52 14.23
N LEU A 43 -56.12 5.11 13.57
CA LEU A 43 -56.13 4.65 12.17
C LEU A 43 -55.52 5.71 11.22
N ALA A 44 -54.54 5.28 10.42
CA ALA A 44 -54.16 5.96 9.20
C ALA A 44 -54.41 5.04 7.98
N THR A 45 -55.11 5.59 7.02
CA THR A 45 -55.50 5.02 5.74
C THR A 45 -54.34 4.46 4.93
N PRO A 46 -54.56 3.40 4.11
CA PRO A 46 -53.48 2.81 3.32
C PRO A 46 -53.12 3.71 2.13
N SER A 47 -51.94 4.25 2.15
CA SER A 47 -51.31 4.85 0.97
C SER A 47 -50.81 3.75 0.04
N GLN A 48 -51.10 3.94 -1.25
CA GLN A 48 -50.76 3.02 -2.33
C GLN A 48 -49.24 2.73 -2.39
N PRO A 49 -48.84 1.52 -2.83
CA PRO A 49 -47.42 1.17 -2.97
C PRO A 49 -46.82 1.95 -4.14
N HIS A 50 -45.84 2.81 -3.84
CA HIS A 50 -44.91 3.29 -4.85
C HIS A 50 -44.08 2.09 -5.38
N PRO A 51 -43.84 2.00 -6.70
CA PRO A 51 -42.97 0.97 -7.21
C PRO A 51 -41.58 1.15 -6.63
N LEU A 52 -41.10 0.09 -5.95
CA LEU A 52 -39.72 -0.05 -5.53
C LEU A 52 -38.84 -0.07 -6.78
N VAL A 53 -38.30 1.09 -7.15
CA VAL A 53 -37.14 1.13 -8.05
C VAL A 53 -35.99 0.59 -7.23
N ALA A 54 -35.71 -0.69 -7.41
CA ALA A 54 -34.55 -1.33 -6.82
C ALA A 54 -33.26 -0.61 -7.25
N PRO A 55 -32.25 -0.53 -6.40
CA PRO A 55 -31.03 0.21 -6.66
C PRO A 55 -30.12 -0.58 -7.62
N VAL A 56 -30.43 -0.56 -8.93
CA VAL A 56 -29.59 -1.13 -9.98
C VAL A 56 -28.27 -0.34 -10.09
N GLU A 57 -28.28 0.95 -9.75
CA GLU A 57 -27.08 1.79 -9.76
C GLU A 57 -26.09 1.49 -8.65
N GLU A 58 -26.55 1.09 -7.47
CA GLU A 58 -25.69 0.80 -6.32
C GLU A 58 -24.99 -0.54 -6.47
N ALA A 59 -25.69 -1.56 -6.97
CA ALA A 59 -25.10 -2.85 -7.30
C ALA A 59 -24.08 -2.75 -8.46
N SER A 60 -24.33 -1.89 -9.44
CA SER A 60 -23.39 -1.62 -10.55
C SER A 60 -22.14 -0.88 -10.08
N ARG A 61 -22.28 0.07 -9.17
CA ARG A 61 -21.13 0.79 -8.57
C ARG A 61 -20.28 -0.13 -7.69
N HIS A 62 -20.90 -1.02 -6.94
CA HIS A 62 -20.20 -2.01 -6.11
C HIS A 62 -19.42 -3.00 -6.97
N HIS A 63 -20.00 -3.46 -8.08
CA HIS A 63 -19.33 -4.41 -8.99
C HIS A 63 -18.18 -3.75 -9.78
N LEU A 64 -18.31 -2.47 -10.15
CA LEU A 64 -17.24 -1.70 -10.81
C LEU A 64 -16.11 -1.32 -9.82
N SER A 65 -16.39 -1.22 -8.52
CA SER A 65 -15.39 -0.96 -7.48
C SER A 65 -14.52 -2.18 -7.19
N GLU A 66 -15.05 -3.38 -7.27
CA GLU A 66 -14.30 -4.63 -7.05
C GLU A 66 -13.33 -4.93 -8.20
N ALA A 67 -13.70 -4.65 -9.45
CA ALA A 67 -12.93 -5.01 -10.64
C ALA A 67 -11.57 -4.29 -10.79
N ASN A 68 -11.30 -3.22 -10.02
CA ASN A 68 -10.05 -2.46 -10.10
C ASN A 68 -9.43 -2.23 -8.72
N ARG A 69 -9.71 -3.13 -7.79
CA ARG A 69 -9.35 -2.93 -6.38
C ARG A 69 -7.96 -3.41 -6.02
N TYR A 70 -7.42 -4.38 -6.74
CA TYR A 70 -6.21 -5.09 -6.35
C TYR A 70 -5.03 -4.81 -7.28
N GLY A 71 -3.85 -4.89 -6.70
CA GLY A 71 -2.59 -4.79 -7.42
C GLY A 71 -1.49 -5.64 -6.80
N ILE A 72 -0.35 -5.59 -7.46
CA ILE A 72 0.87 -6.28 -7.04
C ILE A 72 2.04 -5.30 -7.03
N ASP A 73 3.07 -5.63 -6.28
CA ASP A 73 4.37 -4.99 -6.43
C ASP A 73 5.46 -6.04 -6.62
N VAL A 74 6.39 -5.74 -7.52
CA VAL A 74 7.40 -6.68 -8.00
C VAL A 74 8.76 -6.01 -8.16
N SER A 75 9.79 -6.84 -8.14
CA SER A 75 11.19 -6.49 -8.40
C SER A 75 11.88 -7.64 -9.12
N ARG A 76 13.18 -7.54 -9.28
CA ARG A 76 14.00 -8.64 -9.82
C ARG A 76 13.81 -10.00 -9.10
N TYR A 77 13.28 -9.99 -7.88
CA TYR A 77 13.08 -11.23 -7.11
C TYR A 77 11.98 -12.12 -7.68
N GLN A 78 11.03 -11.57 -8.46
CA GLN A 78 10.02 -12.35 -9.18
C GLN A 78 10.56 -12.97 -10.48
N GLY A 79 11.78 -12.60 -10.89
CA GLY A 79 12.40 -13.11 -12.12
C GLY A 79 11.69 -12.64 -13.38
N GLU A 80 11.61 -13.51 -14.36
CA GLU A 80 10.88 -13.27 -15.62
C GLU A 80 9.38 -13.44 -15.39
N ILE A 81 8.60 -12.43 -15.79
CA ILE A 81 7.15 -12.34 -15.60
C ILE A 81 6.47 -12.40 -16.97
N ASP A 82 5.48 -13.28 -17.10
CA ASP A 82 4.55 -13.29 -18.24
C ASP A 82 3.40 -12.30 -18.01
N TRP A 83 3.60 -11.06 -18.42
CA TRP A 83 2.66 -9.98 -18.23
C TRP A 83 1.33 -10.16 -18.96
N GLN A 84 1.31 -10.90 -20.08
CA GLN A 84 0.07 -11.22 -20.79
C GLN A 84 -0.79 -12.18 -19.96
N THR A 85 -0.17 -13.15 -19.31
CA THR A 85 -0.86 -14.03 -18.36
C THR A 85 -1.27 -13.30 -17.10
N VAL A 86 -0.41 -12.44 -16.51
CA VAL A 86 -0.75 -11.62 -15.34
C VAL A 86 -1.99 -10.77 -15.60
N LYS A 87 -2.11 -10.15 -16.79
CA LYS A 87 -3.26 -9.30 -17.14
C LYS A 87 -4.58 -10.06 -17.18
N THR A 88 -4.57 -11.37 -17.33
CA THR A 88 -5.81 -12.18 -17.33
C THR A 88 -6.39 -12.39 -15.93
N ASP A 89 -5.63 -12.10 -14.87
CA ASP A 89 -6.12 -12.15 -13.49
C ASP A 89 -6.93 -10.88 -13.20
N GLU A 90 -8.23 -11.03 -13.01
CA GLU A 90 -9.16 -9.94 -12.71
C GLU A 90 -8.81 -9.19 -11.41
N ASN A 91 -8.00 -9.80 -10.55
CA ASN A 91 -7.50 -9.20 -9.31
C ASN A 91 -6.18 -8.45 -9.49
N VAL A 92 -5.72 -8.19 -10.72
CA VAL A 92 -4.53 -7.37 -10.98
C VAL A 92 -4.88 -6.23 -11.93
N SER A 93 -5.08 -5.05 -11.36
CA SER A 93 -5.42 -3.83 -12.11
C SER A 93 -4.26 -2.88 -12.25
N TYR A 94 -3.33 -2.93 -11.32
CA TYR A 94 -2.15 -2.07 -11.28
C TYR A 94 -0.94 -2.83 -10.75
N VAL A 95 0.23 -2.31 -11.11
CA VAL A 95 1.51 -2.85 -10.64
C VAL A 95 2.45 -1.73 -10.24
N TYR A 96 3.16 -1.92 -9.13
CA TYR A 96 4.31 -1.12 -8.76
C TYR A 96 5.61 -1.90 -8.98
N LEU A 97 6.55 -1.29 -9.70
CA LEU A 97 7.83 -1.88 -10.07
C LEU A 97 8.95 -1.26 -9.24
N LYS A 98 9.83 -2.08 -8.66
CA LYS A 98 11.07 -1.55 -8.09
C LYS A 98 11.87 -0.88 -9.19
N ALA A 99 12.13 0.42 -9.05
CA ALA A 99 13.01 1.13 -9.97
C ALA A 99 14.42 1.21 -9.42
N THR A 100 14.56 1.76 -8.21
CA THR A 100 15.87 2.05 -7.63
C THR A 100 15.90 1.82 -6.12
N GLU A 101 17.13 1.76 -5.57
CA GLU A 101 17.38 1.70 -4.14
C GLU A 101 18.63 2.51 -3.77
N GLY A 102 18.54 3.33 -2.74
CA GLY A 102 19.68 4.08 -2.22
C GLY A 102 20.42 4.87 -3.29
N ALA A 103 21.76 4.86 -3.22
CA ALA A 103 22.61 5.75 -4.01
C ALA A 103 22.72 5.40 -5.50
N SER A 104 22.61 4.11 -5.86
CA SER A 104 23.04 3.69 -7.21
C SER A 104 22.45 2.36 -7.69
N LEU A 105 21.67 1.66 -6.85
CA LEU A 105 21.07 0.42 -7.30
C LEU A 105 19.89 0.74 -8.22
N VAL A 106 19.91 0.20 -9.42
CA VAL A 106 18.80 0.15 -10.37
C VAL A 106 18.33 -1.30 -10.43
N ASP A 107 17.04 -1.54 -10.34
CA ASP A 107 16.51 -2.90 -10.51
C ASP A 107 16.66 -3.34 -11.97
N VAL A 108 17.35 -4.46 -12.16
CA VAL A 108 17.74 -4.94 -13.51
C VAL A 108 16.53 -5.31 -14.38
N THR A 109 15.36 -5.54 -13.78
CA THR A 109 14.15 -5.90 -14.50
C THR A 109 13.21 -4.69 -14.75
N TYR A 110 13.54 -3.51 -14.17
CA TYR A 110 12.64 -2.36 -14.18
C TYR A 110 12.16 -1.96 -15.58
N HIS A 111 13.08 -1.68 -16.50
CA HIS A 111 12.70 -1.19 -17.83
C HIS A 111 11.94 -2.25 -18.63
N TYR A 112 12.36 -3.52 -18.55
CA TYR A 112 11.64 -4.61 -19.17
C TYR A 112 10.22 -4.75 -18.63
N ASN A 113 10.07 -4.80 -17.32
CA ASN A 113 8.75 -4.91 -16.69
C ASN A 113 7.86 -3.69 -16.96
N LEU A 114 8.42 -2.48 -16.97
CA LEU A 114 7.69 -1.25 -17.31
C LEU A 114 7.09 -1.34 -18.71
N GLU A 115 7.90 -1.72 -19.69
CA GLU A 115 7.47 -1.85 -21.08
C GLU A 115 6.41 -2.94 -21.25
N GLU A 116 6.67 -4.14 -20.74
CA GLU A 116 5.82 -5.31 -20.95
C GLU A 116 4.49 -5.24 -20.17
N ALA A 117 4.51 -4.75 -18.91
CA ALA A 117 3.28 -4.55 -18.15
C ALA A 117 2.36 -3.49 -18.80
N ARG A 118 2.93 -2.40 -19.36
CA ARG A 118 2.16 -1.40 -20.10
C ARG A 118 1.61 -1.93 -21.42
N LYS A 119 2.40 -2.72 -22.15
CA LYS A 119 1.91 -3.41 -23.37
C LYS A 119 0.75 -4.37 -23.08
N ALA A 120 0.77 -5.03 -21.92
CA ALA A 120 -0.32 -5.86 -21.45
C ALA A 120 -1.56 -5.04 -21.00
N GLY A 121 -1.47 -3.71 -20.92
CA GLY A 121 -2.57 -2.82 -20.53
C GLY A 121 -2.79 -2.69 -19.03
N LEU A 122 -1.78 -3.02 -18.21
CA LEU A 122 -1.79 -2.73 -16.78
C LEU A 122 -1.45 -1.26 -16.53
N LYS A 123 -1.96 -0.71 -15.41
CA LYS A 123 -1.52 0.59 -14.91
C LYS A 123 -0.24 0.43 -14.12
N VAL A 124 0.79 1.17 -14.50
CA VAL A 124 2.14 0.98 -13.96
C VAL A 124 2.61 2.20 -13.18
N GLY A 125 3.14 1.96 -12.00
CA GLY A 125 3.92 2.88 -11.20
C GLY A 125 5.26 2.28 -10.80
N CYS A 126 6.08 3.07 -10.14
CA CYS A 126 7.37 2.62 -9.65
C CYS A 126 7.57 2.93 -8.18
N TYR A 127 8.56 2.27 -7.56
CA TYR A 127 9.00 2.63 -6.23
C TYR A 127 10.52 2.77 -6.10
N HIS A 128 10.92 3.64 -5.18
CA HIS A 128 12.30 3.80 -4.72
C HIS A 128 12.42 3.30 -3.30
N PHE A 129 13.34 2.37 -3.03
CA PHE A 129 13.66 1.93 -1.67
C PHE A 129 14.60 2.93 -1.01
N PHE A 130 14.08 3.67 -0.02
CA PHE A 130 14.79 4.72 0.66
C PHE A 130 15.83 4.17 1.64
N SER A 131 17.08 4.58 1.47
CA SER A 131 18.17 4.26 2.40
C SER A 131 18.44 5.41 3.36
N PRO A 132 18.11 5.29 4.65
CA PRO A 132 18.24 6.40 5.61
C PRO A 132 19.69 6.82 5.90
N THR A 133 20.66 6.00 5.52
CA THR A 133 22.10 6.26 5.72
C THR A 133 22.75 6.96 4.54
N VAL A 134 22.14 6.95 3.37
CA VAL A 134 22.62 7.59 2.14
C VAL A 134 22.17 9.05 2.11
N ASP A 135 22.95 9.93 1.49
CA ASP A 135 22.55 11.33 1.29
C ASP A 135 21.28 11.43 0.42
N PRO A 136 20.30 12.26 0.80
CA PRO A 136 19.05 12.38 0.05
C PRO A 136 19.22 12.83 -1.40
N LYS A 137 20.18 13.72 -1.67
CA LYS A 137 20.42 14.21 -3.04
C LYS A 137 20.94 13.09 -3.94
N THR A 138 21.85 12.25 -3.41
CA THR A 138 22.39 11.12 -4.18
C THR A 138 21.31 10.10 -4.52
N GLN A 139 20.40 9.80 -3.58
CA GLN A 139 19.26 8.91 -3.83
C GLN A 139 18.27 9.53 -4.83
N PHE A 140 18.03 10.83 -4.69
CA PHE A 140 17.17 11.57 -5.60
C PHE A 140 17.72 11.51 -7.03
N ASP A 141 19.03 11.72 -7.22
CA ASP A 141 19.66 11.67 -8.52
C ASP A 141 19.53 10.27 -9.15
N ASN A 142 19.82 9.21 -8.36
CA ASN A 142 19.63 7.82 -8.79
C ASN A 142 18.17 7.56 -9.22
N PHE A 143 17.20 8.05 -8.45
CA PHE A 143 15.79 7.83 -8.75
C PHE A 143 15.32 8.57 -10.01
N THR A 144 15.64 9.86 -10.13
CA THR A 144 15.16 10.70 -11.24
C THR A 144 15.92 10.49 -12.54
N GLU A 145 17.15 9.93 -12.49
CA GLU A 145 17.86 9.47 -13.67
C GLU A 145 17.14 8.30 -14.34
N VAL A 146 16.59 7.38 -13.54
CA VAL A 146 15.95 6.15 -14.01
C VAL A 146 14.46 6.34 -14.32
N VAL A 147 13.73 7.06 -13.44
CA VAL A 147 12.28 7.18 -13.52
C VAL A 147 11.87 8.46 -14.24
N LYS A 148 11.18 8.32 -15.35
CA LYS A 148 10.56 9.42 -16.10
C LYS A 148 9.06 9.43 -15.83
N LEU A 149 8.52 10.56 -15.38
CA LEU A 149 7.12 10.66 -14.97
C LEU A 149 6.16 10.39 -16.15
N GLU A 150 6.55 10.77 -17.35
CA GLU A 150 5.79 10.54 -18.58
C GLU A 150 5.64 9.06 -18.94
N GLU A 151 6.47 8.18 -18.38
CA GLU A 151 6.41 6.74 -18.55
C GLU A 151 5.55 6.06 -17.49
N GLN A 152 5.13 6.78 -16.46
CA GLN A 152 4.33 6.28 -15.34
C GLN A 152 2.85 6.57 -15.53
N ASP A 153 1.98 5.65 -15.13
CA ASP A 153 0.55 5.90 -14.97
C ASP A 153 0.21 6.33 -13.54
N LEU A 154 0.96 5.83 -12.57
CA LEU A 154 0.66 5.95 -11.13
C LEU A 154 1.68 6.83 -10.42
N ILE A 155 1.21 7.51 -9.37
CA ILE A 155 2.05 8.30 -8.47
C ILE A 155 3.16 7.43 -7.90
N PRO A 156 4.44 7.84 -7.98
CA PRO A 156 5.56 7.07 -7.46
C PRO A 156 5.44 6.78 -5.95
N ILE A 157 5.94 5.62 -5.53
CA ILE A 157 6.03 5.24 -4.12
C ILE A 157 7.46 5.44 -3.62
N ILE A 158 7.58 5.98 -2.40
CA ILE A 158 8.81 5.97 -1.61
C ILE A 158 8.65 4.93 -0.51
N ASP A 159 9.45 3.88 -0.60
CA ASP A 159 9.45 2.75 0.31
C ASP A 159 10.37 3.01 1.52
N VAL A 160 9.79 3.10 2.71
CA VAL A 160 10.44 3.53 3.94
C VAL A 160 10.27 2.47 5.03
N GLU A 161 11.23 1.58 5.17
CA GLU A 161 11.13 0.41 6.06
C GLU A 161 12.11 0.40 7.24
N ASN A 162 13.13 1.23 7.19
CA ASN A 162 14.10 1.30 8.27
C ASN A 162 14.56 2.73 8.55
N CYS A 163 14.99 3.01 9.79
CA CYS A 163 15.49 4.31 10.20
C CYS A 163 17.03 4.41 10.16
N GLY A 164 17.71 3.32 9.79
CA GLY A 164 19.17 3.25 9.77
C GLY A 164 19.82 3.28 11.14
N ARG A 165 21.15 3.43 11.14
CA ARG A 165 21.93 3.64 12.36
C ARG A 165 22.08 5.13 12.62
N GLY A 166 21.63 5.60 13.76
CA GLY A 166 21.73 7.01 14.15
C GLY A 166 20.49 7.53 14.87
N SER A 167 20.37 8.86 14.98
CA SER A 167 19.20 9.44 15.62
C SER A 167 17.99 9.45 14.69
N ILE A 168 16.82 9.30 15.29
CA ILE A 168 15.53 9.39 14.57
C ILE A 168 15.37 10.77 13.90
N ASP A 169 15.89 11.83 14.51
CA ASP A 169 15.83 13.16 13.91
C ASP A 169 16.66 13.27 12.63
N ARG A 170 17.81 12.59 12.56
CA ARG A 170 18.60 12.52 11.32
C ARG A 170 17.84 11.78 10.23
N PHE A 171 17.25 10.65 10.56
CA PHE A 171 16.40 9.89 9.64
C PHE A 171 15.27 10.77 9.11
N ARG A 172 14.52 11.40 10.00
CA ARG A 172 13.38 12.25 9.63
C ARG A 172 13.80 13.44 8.76
N LYS A 173 14.89 14.13 9.10
CA LYS A 173 15.43 15.24 8.28
C LYS A 173 15.78 14.78 6.86
N ARG A 174 16.41 13.60 6.74
CA ARG A 174 16.78 13.04 5.44
C ARG A 174 15.55 12.63 4.63
N LEU A 175 14.60 11.94 5.26
CA LEU A 175 13.35 11.55 4.60
C LEU A 175 12.58 12.79 4.13
N THR A 176 12.38 13.79 4.98
CA THR A 176 11.71 15.05 4.61
C THR A 176 12.38 15.71 3.41
N ARG A 177 13.72 15.82 3.43
CA ARG A 177 14.46 16.42 2.32
C ARG A 177 14.29 15.64 1.02
N PHE A 178 14.34 14.32 1.08
CA PHE A 178 14.15 13.45 -0.08
C PHE A 178 12.74 13.58 -0.66
N LEU A 179 11.72 13.50 0.18
CA LEU A 179 10.31 13.65 -0.23
C LEU A 179 10.04 14.99 -0.91
N HIS A 180 10.56 16.12 -0.35
CA HIS A 180 10.41 17.44 -0.95
C HIS A 180 11.10 17.53 -2.32
N MET A 181 12.31 16.98 -2.46
CA MET A 181 13.01 16.99 -3.75
C MET A 181 12.24 16.20 -4.81
N VAL A 182 11.64 15.06 -4.45
CA VAL A 182 10.79 14.25 -5.34
C VAL A 182 9.51 15.02 -5.71
N GLU A 183 8.85 15.64 -4.72
CA GLU A 183 7.64 16.45 -4.94
C GLU A 183 7.91 17.66 -5.84
N GLU A 184 9.00 18.39 -5.60
CA GLU A 184 9.39 19.55 -6.44
C GLU A 184 9.72 19.13 -7.88
N HIS A 185 10.44 18.02 -8.06
CA HIS A 185 10.86 17.56 -9.38
C HIS A 185 9.69 17.08 -10.24
N TYR A 186 8.80 16.28 -9.67
CA TYR A 186 7.69 15.68 -10.41
C TYR A 186 6.40 16.53 -10.37
N GLY A 187 6.36 17.57 -9.52
CA GLY A 187 5.13 18.35 -9.27
C GLY A 187 4.00 17.54 -8.63
N ILE A 188 4.32 16.35 -8.11
CA ILE A 188 3.36 15.43 -7.51
C ILE A 188 3.95 14.90 -6.20
N ARG A 189 3.13 14.94 -5.14
CA ARG A 189 3.52 14.36 -3.84
C ARG A 189 3.52 12.84 -3.93
N PRO A 190 4.67 12.17 -3.66
CA PRO A 190 4.75 10.71 -3.73
C PRO A 190 3.90 10.04 -2.65
N ILE A 191 3.60 8.77 -2.84
CA ILE A 191 2.98 7.92 -1.82
C ILE A 191 4.10 7.38 -0.92
N ILE A 192 3.88 7.32 0.38
CA ILE A 192 4.80 6.67 1.31
C ILE A 192 4.33 5.24 1.55
N TYR A 193 5.20 4.27 1.25
CA TYR A 193 5.01 2.89 1.67
C TYR A 193 5.80 2.62 2.95
N THR A 194 5.18 1.89 3.88
CA THR A 194 5.83 1.40 5.09
C THR A 194 4.98 0.32 5.77
N SER A 195 5.55 -0.39 6.76
CA SER A 195 4.75 -1.29 7.60
C SER A 195 3.97 -0.52 8.68
N SER A 196 2.83 -1.07 9.14
CA SER A 196 2.02 -0.47 10.21
C SER A 196 2.83 -0.24 11.49
N ASN A 197 3.71 -1.17 11.85
CA ASN A 197 4.57 -1.04 13.02
C ASN A 197 5.59 0.10 12.87
N PHE A 198 6.18 0.24 11.67
CA PHE A 198 7.14 1.30 11.40
C PHE A 198 6.46 2.67 11.39
N TYR A 199 5.29 2.77 10.77
CA TYR A 199 4.47 3.97 10.79
C TYR A 199 4.19 4.43 12.23
N ASN A 200 3.56 3.58 13.04
CA ASN A 200 3.18 3.90 14.41
C ASN A 200 4.36 4.31 15.28
N LYS A 201 5.54 3.74 15.04
CA LYS A 201 6.73 4.02 15.85
C LYS A 201 7.51 5.26 15.41
N TYR A 202 7.57 5.55 14.12
CA TYR A 202 8.53 6.52 13.58
C TYR A 202 7.92 7.65 12.76
N LEU A 203 6.75 7.44 12.14
CA LEU A 203 6.13 8.39 11.21
C LEU A 203 4.85 9.03 11.75
N ALA A 204 4.18 8.43 12.75
CA ALA A 204 2.95 8.93 13.34
C ALA A 204 3.06 10.42 13.74
N GLY A 205 1.99 11.20 13.47
CA GLY A 205 1.91 12.65 13.66
C GLY A 205 2.77 13.46 12.70
N ARG A 206 3.28 12.81 11.61
CA ARG A 206 4.14 13.46 10.62
C ARG A 206 3.70 13.04 9.22
N TYR A 207 4.05 13.87 8.23
CA TYR A 207 3.73 13.58 6.82
C TYR A 207 2.23 13.28 6.57
N THR A 208 1.34 13.87 7.38
CA THR A 208 -0.11 13.63 7.35
C THR A 208 -0.74 14.06 6.03
N ASP A 209 -0.06 14.94 5.29
CA ASP A 209 -0.50 15.37 3.95
C ASP A 209 -0.19 14.35 2.84
N TYR A 210 0.66 13.36 3.12
CA TYR A 210 1.01 12.32 2.15
C TYR A 210 -0.05 11.22 2.13
N LYS A 211 -0.18 10.56 0.98
CA LYS A 211 -0.90 9.29 0.84
C LYS A 211 -0.01 8.15 1.31
N TYR A 212 -0.63 7.12 1.85
CA TYR A 212 0.08 5.94 2.36
C TYR A 212 -0.38 4.65 1.71
N MET A 213 0.58 3.77 1.46
CA MET A 213 0.39 2.35 1.29
C MET A 213 1.01 1.65 2.50
N ILE A 214 0.20 0.94 3.29
CA ILE A 214 0.66 0.32 4.53
C ILE A 214 0.70 -1.20 4.39
N ALA A 215 1.85 -1.79 4.72
CA ALA A 215 1.98 -3.24 4.82
C ALA A 215 1.55 -3.73 6.21
N ARG A 216 0.63 -4.70 6.21
CA ARG A 216 0.25 -5.51 7.36
C ARG A 216 -0.22 -6.86 6.86
N TYR A 217 0.56 -7.89 7.07
CA TYR A 217 0.25 -9.25 6.63
C TYR A 217 -0.64 -9.95 7.66
N HIS A 218 -1.91 -9.57 7.64
CA HIS A 218 -2.93 -10.04 8.57
C HIS A 218 -4.30 -10.05 7.88
N GLU A 219 -5.30 -10.70 8.46
CA GLU A 219 -6.68 -10.72 7.94
C GLU A 219 -7.41 -9.38 8.15
N GLU A 220 -7.01 -8.63 9.19
CA GLU A 220 -7.59 -7.33 9.52
C GLU A 220 -6.76 -6.18 8.96
N GLU A 221 -7.43 -5.10 8.62
CA GLU A 221 -6.82 -3.85 8.12
C GLU A 221 -5.79 -3.24 9.08
N PRO A 222 -4.86 -2.42 8.56
CA PRO A 222 -3.88 -1.75 9.41
C PRO A 222 -4.53 -0.88 10.48
N ILE A 223 -4.11 -1.07 11.75
CA ILE A 223 -4.47 -0.18 12.85
C ILE A 223 -3.33 0.82 13.01
N LEU A 224 -3.65 2.09 12.80
CA LEU A 224 -2.67 3.17 12.85
C LEU A 224 -2.98 4.11 14.02
N THR A 225 -1.93 4.76 14.53
CA THR A 225 -2.04 5.69 15.67
C THR A 225 -2.81 6.95 15.30
N ASP A 226 -2.67 7.42 14.06
CA ASP A 226 -3.36 8.61 13.55
C ASP A 226 -4.60 8.17 12.76
N GLU A 227 -5.76 8.72 13.13
CA GLU A 227 -7.05 8.40 12.48
C GLU A 227 -7.24 9.12 11.13
N ASP A 228 -6.62 10.31 10.98
CA ASP A 228 -6.84 11.19 9.82
C ASP A 228 -5.81 11.03 8.68
N ILE A 229 -5.08 9.91 8.62
CA ILE A 229 -4.12 9.73 7.55
C ILE A 229 -4.81 9.28 6.26
N LYS A 230 -4.22 9.65 5.12
CA LYS A 230 -4.69 9.21 3.80
C LYS A 230 -4.14 7.81 3.48
N LEU A 231 -4.65 6.79 4.18
CA LEU A 231 -4.33 5.39 3.93
C LEU A 231 -5.07 4.94 2.67
N VAL A 232 -4.41 5.02 1.52
CA VAL A 232 -5.05 4.73 0.21
C VAL A 232 -4.96 3.26 -0.18
N MET A 233 -3.89 2.56 0.24
CA MET A 233 -3.67 1.16 -0.10
C MET A 233 -3.16 0.37 1.11
N TRP A 234 -3.57 -0.88 1.16
CA TRP A 234 -3.08 -1.87 2.11
C TRP A 234 -2.43 -3.04 1.38
N GLN A 235 -1.13 -3.28 1.65
CA GLN A 235 -0.43 -4.49 1.22
C GLN A 235 -0.71 -5.57 2.27
N PHE A 236 -1.57 -6.53 1.91
CA PHE A 236 -2.14 -7.48 2.86
C PHE A 236 -1.42 -8.84 2.90
N THR A 237 -0.57 -9.13 1.91
CA THR A 237 0.21 -10.38 1.88
C THR A 237 1.47 -10.24 1.03
N ALA A 238 2.54 -10.91 1.46
CA ALA A 238 3.76 -11.12 0.68
C ALA A 238 3.82 -12.53 0.04
N ASN A 239 2.73 -13.31 0.15
CA ASN A 239 2.70 -14.70 -0.30
C ASN A 239 1.62 -14.95 -1.35
N GLY A 240 1.21 -13.91 -2.08
CA GLY A 240 0.25 -14.00 -3.17
C GLY A 240 0.74 -14.96 -4.27
N ARG A 241 -0.22 -15.52 -5.01
CA ARG A 241 0.06 -16.34 -6.19
C ARG A 241 -0.72 -15.76 -7.36
N ILE A 242 -0.01 -15.38 -8.40
CA ILE A 242 -0.57 -14.82 -9.63
C ILE A 242 -0.05 -15.65 -10.80
N ALA A 243 -0.93 -16.05 -11.68
CA ALA A 243 -0.54 -16.73 -12.90
C ALA A 243 0.38 -15.82 -13.73
N GLY A 244 1.45 -16.38 -14.30
CA GLY A 244 2.49 -15.59 -15.00
C GLY A 244 3.65 -15.16 -14.13
N ILE A 245 3.58 -15.32 -12.78
CA ILE A 245 4.66 -15.02 -11.83
C ILE A 245 5.13 -16.30 -11.14
N LYS A 246 6.43 -16.57 -11.19
CA LYS A 246 7.05 -17.70 -10.49
C LYS A 246 7.32 -17.33 -9.04
N GLY A 247 6.67 -18.03 -8.09
CA GLY A 247 6.90 -17.79 -6.67
C GLY A 247 5.89 -16.82 -6.03
N PRO A 248 6.18 -16.37 -4.80
CA PRO A 248 5.32 -15.44 -4.08
C PRO A 248 5.44 -14.02 -4.64
N VAL A 249 4.35 -13.27 -4.51
CA VAL A 249 4.27 -11.86 -4.89
C VAL A 249 3.49 -11.09 -3.84
N ASP A 250 3.92 -9.85 -3.60
CA ASP A 250 3.22 -8.91 -2.74
C ASP A 250 1.91 -8.48 -3.40
N ARG A 251 0.82 -8.50 -2.62
CA ARG A 251 -0.49 -8.06 -3.09
C ARG A 251 -1.03 -6.95 -2.21
N SER A 252 -1.62 -5.97 -2.86
CA SER A 252 -2.26 -4.84 -2.21
C SER A 252 -3.68 -4.62 -2.73
N ARG A 253 -4.48 -3.89 -1.94
CA ARG A 253 -5.79 -3.42 -2.33
C ARG A 253 -6.01 -1.98 -1.91
N PHE A 254 -6.95 -1.31 -2.55
CA PHE A 254 -7.42 -0.01 -2.06
C PHE A 254 -8.21 -0.17 -0.76
N MET A 255 -8.12 0.83 0.10
CA MET A 255 -9.08 1.01 1.19
C MET A 255 -10.44 1.43 0.61
N ASP A 256 -11.51 1.21 1.35
CA ASP A 256 -12.88 1.26 0.81
C ASP A 256 -13.28 2.60 0.17
N GLU A 257 -12.76 3.72 0.69
CA GLU A 257 -13.02 5.07 0.16
C GLU A 257 -12.15 5.46 -1.04
N TYR A 258 -11.14 4.62 -1.39
CA TYR A 258 -10.17 4.93 -2.44
C TYR A 258 -10.25 3.97 -3.62
N HIS A 259 -9.81 4.45 -4.75
CA HIS A 259 -9.80 3.71 -6.01
C HIS A 259 -8.60 4.10 -6.87
N ILE A 260 -8.41 3.45 -7.99
CA ILE A 260 -7.25 3.68 -8.87
C ILE A 260 -7.11 5.14 -9.31
N GLY A 261 -8.21 5.88 -9.47
CA GLY A 261 -8.21 7.30 -9.82
C GLY A 261 -7.51 8.21 -8.81
N ASP A 262 -7.40 7.76 -7.53
CA ASP A 262 -6.72 8.51 -6.47
C ASP A 262 -5.21 8.43 -6.54
N ILE A 263 -4.69 7.48 -7.28
CA ILE A 263 -3.25 7.27 -7.48
C ILE A 263 -2.79 7.48 -8.91
N LEU A 264 -3.69 7.78 -9.86
CA LEU A 264 -3.31 8.15 -11.22
C LEU A 264 -2.59 9.49 -11.24
N ILE A 265 -1.55 9.60 -12.07
CA ILE A 265 -0.94 10.88 -12.43
C ILE A 265 -1.91 11.63 -13.34
N ARG A 266 -2.39 12.77 -12.86
CA ARG A 266 -3.23 13.67 -13.67
C ARG A 266 -2.32 14.49 -14.57
N ARG A 267 -2.43 14.28 -15.87
CA ARG A 267 -1.73 15.04 -16.90
C ARG A 267 -2.61 16.16 -17.42
#